data_ef847b0765ac1d720e505c5a918b5ad1
#
_entry.id   ef847b0765ac1d720e505c5a918b5ad1
#
_cell.length_a   1.000
_cell.length_b   1.000
_cell.length_c   1.000
_cell.angle_alpha   90.00
_cell.angle_beta   90.00
_cell.angle_gamma   90.00
#
_symmetry.space_group_name_H-M   'P 1'
#
loop_
_entity.id
_entity.type
_entity.pdbx_description
1 polymer ?
#
loop_
_entity_poly.entity_id
_entity_poly.type
_entity_poly.pdbx_seq_one_letter_code
_entity_poly.pdbx_strand_id
1 'polypeptide(L)'
;SLKSYAQKSAELITKYGGSYVVRGPSIEVLEGAQLNNKSLIIAEFPDVGSIKAFLGGDDYQAIRHLRDGTGIYDIGIFNAAQ
;
A
#
# COMPACT_ATOMS: atom_id res chain seq x y z
N SER A 1 -11.72 5.19 8.69
CA SER A 1 -10.62 4.98 9.62
C SER A 1 -9.49 4.19 8.94
N LEU A 2 -8.29 4.28 9.50
CA LEU A 2 -7.14 3.55 8.97
C LEU A 2 -7.36 2.04 8.96
N LYS A 3 -8.00 1.51 9.99
CA LYS A 3 -8.30 0.08 10.08
C LYS A 3 -9.24 -0.36 8.96
N SER A 4 -10.29 0.40 8.70
CA SER A 4 -11.24 0.10 7.61
C SER A 4 -10.56 0.19 6.25
N TYR A 5 -9.72 1.22 6.04
CA TYR A 5 -8.95 1.38 4.82
C TYR A 5 -8.00 0.19 4.60
N ALA A 6 -7.25 -0.19 5.63
CA ALA A 6 -6.29 -1.29 5.54
C ALA A 6 -6.97 -2.62 5.19
N GLN A 7 -8.11 -2.90 5.81
CA GLN A 7 -8.87 -4.12 5.56
C GLN A 7 -9.41 -4.16 4.12
N LYS A 8 -10.04 -3.08 3.68
CA LYS A 8 -10.64 -3.02 2.34
C LYS A 8 -9.58 -2.99 1.24
N SER A 9 -8.46 -2.28 1.47
CA SER A 9 -7.34 -2.29 0.54
C SER A 9 -6.75 -3.69 0.38
N ALA A 10 -6.60 -4.44 1.47
CA ALA A 10 -6.08 -5.79 1.42
C ALA A 10 -6.95 -6.71 0.56
N GLU A 11 -8.27 -6.58 0.68
CA GLU A 11 -9.20 -7.35 -0.14
C GLU A 11 -9.05 -7.00 -1.62
N LEU A 12 -8.91 -5.72 -1.96
CA LEU A 12 -8.75 -5.28 -3.33
C LEU A 12 -7.40 -5.67 -3.92
N ILE A 13 -6.33 -5.60 -3.14
CA ILE A 13 -5.01 -6.05 -3.59
C ILE A 13 -5.07 -7.51 -4.02
N THR A 14 -5.70 -8.36 -3.22
CA THR A 14 -5.89 -9.76 -3.57
C THR A 14 -6.76 -9.93 -4.81
N LYS A 15 -7.83 -9.17 -4.92
CA LYS A 15 -8.74 -9.21 -6.09
C LYS A 15 -8.00 -8.91 -7.38
N TYR A 16 -7.05 -7.98 -7.37
CA TYR A 16 -6.29 -7.58 -8.55
C TYR A 16 -4.99 -8.35 -8.73
N GLY A 17 -4.82 -9.45 -8.02
CA GLY A 17 -3.68 -10.35 -8.20
C GLY A 17 -2.43 -10.00 -7.43
N GLY A 18 -2.54 -9.07 -6.50
CA GLY A 18 -1.41 -8.66 -5.68
C GLY A 18 -1.27 -9.47 -4.40
N SER A 19 -0.10 -9.36 -3.78
CA SER A 19 0.16 -9.92 -2.46
C SER A 19 1.15 -9.04 -1.71
N TYR A 20 1.00 -8.97 -0.40
CA TYR A 20 1.90 -8.19 0.44
C TYR A 20 3.25 -8.89 0.61
N VAL A 21 4.31 -8.11 0.53
CA VAL A 21 5.69 -8.53 0.81
C VAL A 21 6.15 -7.96 2.16
N VAL A 22 5.84 -6.67 2.38
CA VAL A 22 6.11 -5.97 3.64
C VAL A 22 4.86 -5.20 4.04
N ARG A 23 4.53 -5.20 5.32
CA ARG A 23 3.38 -4.45 5.80
C ARG A 23 3.53 -4.14 7.28
N GLY A 24 3.68 -2.85 7.59
CA GLY A 24 3.71 -2.38 8.97
C GLY A 24 4.92 -1.51 9.29
N PRO A 25 5.09 -1.20 10.57
CA PRO A 25 6.22 -0.39 11.02
C PRO A 25 7.52 -1.20 10.99
N SER A 26 8.65 -0.48 10.99
CA SER A 26 9.95 -1.14 11.11
C SER A 26 10.08 -1.77 12.49
N ILE A 27 10.76 -2.92 12.55
CA ILE A 27 11.11 -3.54 13.82
C ILE A 27 12.17 -2.70 14.53
N GLU A 28 13.12 -2.19 13.76
CA GLU A 28 14.23 -1.40 14.27
C GLU A 28 14.75 -0.49 13.16
N VAL A 29 15.09 0.74 13.49
CA VAL A 29 15.71 1.68 12.55
C VAL A 29 17.19 1.73 12.88
N LEU A 30 18.03 1.31 11.93
CA LEU A 30 19.48 1.22 12.14
C LEU A 30 20.19 2.51 11.82
N GLU A 31 19.65 3.33 10.93
CA GLU A 31 20.30 4.57 10.50
C GLU A 31 19.27 5.53 9.93
N GLY A 32 19.47 6.82 10.21
CA GLY A 32 18.63 7.88 9.65
C GLY A 32 17.31 8.08 10.39
N ALA A 33 16.58 9.12 9.98
CA ALA A 33 15.33 9.51 10.63
C ALA A 33 14.09 9.30 9.76
N GLN A 34 14.25 8.97 8.48
CA GLN A 34 13.13 8.91 7.54
C GLN A 34 12.14 7.78 7.81
N LEU A 35 12.59 6.72 8.48
CA LEU A 35 11.74 5.57 8.78
C LEU A 35 11.07 5.66 10.16
N ASN A 36 11.40 6.69 10.95
CA ASN A 36 10.83 6.85 12.29
C ASN A 36 9.32 7.13 12.19
N ASN A 37 8.55 6.39 12.97
CA ASN A 37 7.10 6.55 13.06
C ASN A 37 6.38 6.39 11.71
N LYS A 38 6.94 5.57 10.82
CA LYS A 38 6.35 5.28 9.52
C LYS A 38 6.07 3.79 9.36
N SER A 39 5.00 3.49 8.65
CA SER A 39 4.71 2.13 8.20
C SER A 39 5.08 2.03 6.73
N LEU A 40 5.66 0.89 6.36
CA LEU A 40 5.99 0.59 4.99
C LEU A 40 5.08 -0.52 4.48
N ILE A 41 4.55 -0.33 3.27
CA ILE A 41 3.77 -1.36 2.61
C ILE A 41 4.40 -1.60 1.24
N ILE A 42 4.77 -2.84 0.99
CA ILE A 42 5.20 -3.28 -0.33
C ILE A 42 4.29 -4.43 -0.74
N ALA A 43 3.65 -4.26 -1.89
CA ALA A 43 2.82 -5.30 -2.47
C ALA A 43 3.34 -5.61 -3.88
N GLU A 44 3.34 -6.87 -4.24
CA GLU A 44 3.73 -7.34 -5.57
C GLU A 44 2.48 -7.63 -6.39
N PHE A 45 2.53 -7.28 -7.68
CA PHE A 45 1.48 -7.58 -8.65
C PHE A 45 2.11 -8.24 -9.88
N PRO A 46 1.31 -8.99 -10.66
CA PRO A 46 1.86 -9.66 -11.86
C PRO A 46 2.46 -8.70 -12.88
N ASP A 47 1.91 -7.49 -12.99
CA ASP A 47 2.36 -6.50 -13.97
C ASP A 47 1.89 -5.10 -13.58
N VAL A 48 2.43 -4.10 -14.28
CA VAL A 48 2.07 -2.68 -14.05
C VAL A 48 0.60 -2.43 -14.35
N GLY A 49 0.05 -3.11 -15.35
CA GLY A 49 -1.37 -2.96 -15.69
C GLY A 49 -2.29 -3.32 -14.54
N SER A 50 -1.98 -4.39 -13.80
CA SER A 50 -2.74 -4.81 -12.63
C SER A 50 -2.68 -3.76 -11.52
N ILE A 51 -1.51 -3.13 -11.31
CA ILE A 51 -1.35 -2.07 -10.31
C ILE A 51 -2.20 -0.87 -10.68
N LYS A 52 -2.16 -0.45 -11.95
CA LYS A 52 -2.94 0.70 -12.41
C LYS A 52 -4.44 0.42 -12.38
N ALA A 53 -4.85 -0.79 -12.68
CA ALA A 53 -6.24 -1.20 -12.59
C ALA A 53 -6.72 -1.15 -11.13
N PHE A 54 -5.89 -1.56 -10.20
CA PHE A 54 -6.19 -1.49 -8.78
C PHE A 54 -6.33 -0.03 -8.31
N LEU A 55 -5.29 0.78 -8.48
CA LEU A 55 -5.28 2.15 -7.95
C LEU A 55 -6.21 3.10 -8.68
N GLY A 56 -6.35 2.94 -10.00
CA GLY A 56 -7.20 3.79 -10.83
C GLY A 56 -8.62 3.32 -10.98
N GLY A 57 -8.95 2.14 -10.46
CA GLY A 57 -10.28 1.55 -10.62
C GLY A 57 -11.32 2.13 -9.64
N ASP A 58 -12.58 1.91 -9.97
CA ASP A 58 -13.70 2.42 -9.17
C ASP A 58 -13.70 1.83 -7.75
N ASP A 59 -13.30 0.57 -7.61
CA ASP A 59 -13.27 -0.10 -6.31
C ASP A 59 -12.36 0.63 -5.32
N TYR A 60 -11.13 0.96 -5.74
CA TYR A 60 -10.20 1.67 -4.88
C TYR A 60 -10.64 3.12 -4.63
N GLN A 61 -11.10 3.80 -5.67
CA GLN A 61 -11.57 5.19 -5.54
C GLN A 61 -12.73 5.29 -4.55
N ALA A 62 -13.57 4.28 -4.48
CA ALA A 62 -14.70 4.25 -3.54
C ALA A 62 -14.26 4.17 -2.07
N ILE A 63 -13.08 3.60 -1.78
CA ILE A 63 -12.58 3.45 -0.40
C ILE A 63 -11.45 4.41 -0.05
N ARG A 64 -10.93 5.14 -1.02
CA ARG A 64 -9.78 6.03 -0.82
C ARG A 64 -10.00 7.05 0.30
N HIS A 65 -11.21 7.56 0.43
CA HIS A 65 -11.54 8.54 1.47
C HIS A 65 -11.36 8.01 2.89
N LEU A 66 -11.35 6.69 3.08
CA LEU A 66 -11.20 6.08 4.40
C LEU A 66 -9.83 6.36 5.02
N ARG A 67 -8.84 6.73 4.21
CA ARG A 67 -7.50 7.07 4.70
C ARG A 67 -7.35 8.57 5.04
N ASP A 68 -8.37 9.39 4.74
CA ASP A 68 -8.32 10.82 5.01
C ASP A 68 -8.13 11.09 6.51
N GLY A 69 -7.20 11.99 6.83
CA GLY A 69 -6.90 12.34 8.20
C GLY A 69 -6.07 11.30 8.96
N THR A 70 -5.69 10.19 8.32
CA THR A 70 -4.93 9.12 9.00
C THR A 70 -3.42 9.27 8.84
N GLY A 71 -2.94 10.17 7.98
CA GLY A 71 -1.52 10.39 7.77
C GLY A 71 -1.20 10.96 6.41
N ILE A 72 0.09 10.99 6.11
CA ILE A 72 0.63 11.40 4.82
C ILE A 72 1.06 10.14 4.07
N TYR A 73 0.64 10.02 2.82
CA TYR A 73 0.90 8.84 2.00
C TYR A 73 1.71 9.19 0.78
N ASP A 74 2.77 8.41 0.54
CA ASP A 74 3.54 8.46 -0.69
C ASP A 74 3.43 7.10 -1.36
N ILE A 75 3.01 7.07 -2.63
CA ILE A 75 2.77 5.83 -3.35
C ILE A 75 3.55 5.87 -4.67
N GLY A 76 4.28 4.80 -4.95
CA GLY A 76 5.04 4.68 -6.18
C GLY A 76 5.04 3.26 -6.71
N ILE A 77 5.41 3.11 -7.97
CA ILE A 77 5.54 1.81 -8.64
C ILE A 77 7.03 1.57 -8.89
N PHE A 78 7.51 0.41 -8.49
CA PHE A 78 8.91 0.05 -8.58
C PHE A 78 9.06 -1.29 -9.30
N ASN A 79 10.20 -1.48 -9.96
CA ASN A 79 10.55 -2.78 -10.49
C ASN A 79 11.09 -3.66 -9.38
N ALA A 80 10.74 -4.96 -9.41
CA ALA A 80 11.34 -5.92 -8.51
C ALA A 80 12.83 -6.08 -8.82
N ALA A 81 13.62 -6.42 -7.83
CA ALA A 81 15.02 -6.75 -8.03
C ALA A 81 15.15 -7.96 -8.95
N GLN A 82 16.17 -7.97 -9.79
CA GLN A 82 16.41 -9.04 -10.74
C GLN A 82 17.70 -9.81 -10.38
#